data_a3b05ede214b83e0604f1356a9933cb2
#
_entry.id   a3b05ede214b83e0604f1356a9933cb2
#
_cell.length_a   1.000
_cell.length_b   1.000
_cell.length_c   1.000
_cell.angle_alpha   90.00
_cell.angle_beta   90.00
_cell.angle_gamma   90.00
#
_symmetry.space_group_name_H-M   'P 1'
#
loop_
_entity.id
_entity.type
_entity.pdbx_description
1 polymer ?
#
loop_
_entity_poly.entity_id
_entity_poly.type
_entity_poly.pdbx_seq_one_letter_code
_entity_poly.pdbx_strand_id
1 'polypeptide(L)'
;LFRSTADEFAKIYNDFGYEEALDRDPASLSYTYDLGPDMRLLMLDSCQYSPVNKVGGMIKTETYDWIDDQLEKAWEDGVILLPVAHHNLLDESKIYVEDCTIEHSEELVDRLEEEDIPLFLSGHLHVQHYMRDEEDRGIYEIVTSSLSTPPCQYGVLEYRDDETFSYHTQKVDMEKWARKHKSTDENLLNFNTYAPAALKTIFYNQSYDAMKDSEEEETGDIFVKLTKSQKEQMSEVY
;
A
#
# COMPACT_ATOMS: atom_id res chain seq x y z
N LEU A 1 -22.05 11.36 4.50
CA LEU A 1 -20.86 10.50 4.41
C LEU A 1 -20.91 9.57 5.60
N PHE A 2 -21.13 8.28 5.35
CA PHE A 2 -21.00 7.25 6.38
C PHE A 2 -19.51 7.15 6.72
N ARG A 3 -19.15 7.49 7.94
CA ARG A 3 -17.81 7.27 8.49
C ARG A 3 -17.96 6.22 9.57
N SER A 4 -17.41 5.04 9.35
CA SER A 4 -17.31 4.03 10.38
C SER A 4 -16.25 4.44 11.41
N THR A 5 -16.52 4.18 12.67
CA THR A 5 -15.52 4.22 13.73
C THR A 5 -14.59 3.01 13.63
N ALA A 6 -13.45 3.02 14.32
CA ALA A 6 -12.55 1.87 14.40
C ALA A 6 -13.29 0.60 14.90
N ASP A 7 -14.13 0.75 15.91
CA ASP A 7 -14.94 -0.36 16.45
C ASP A 7 -15.97 -0.91 15.45
N GLU A 8 -16.58 -0.03 14.66
CA GLU A 8 -17.51 -0.43 13.60
C GLU A 8 -16.77 -1.12 12.47
N PHE A 9 -15.59 -0.63 12.09
CA PHE A 9 -14.72 -1.26 11.12
C PHE A 9 -14.33 -2.66 11.57
N ALA A 10 -13.83 -2.81 12.79
CA ALA A 10 -13.47 -4.10 13.37
C ALA A 10 -14.64 -5.10 13.34
N LYS A 11 -15.87 -4.64 13.63
CA LYS A 11 -17.07 -5.49 13.56
C LYS A 11 -17.43 -5.90 12.13
N ILE A 12 -17.31 -4.99 11.16
CA ILE A 12 -17.59 -5.27 9.74
C ILE A 12 -16.61 -6.32 9.20
N TYR A 13 -15.33 -6.21 9.60
CA TYR A 13 -14.26 -7.09 9.15
C TYR A 13 -14.01 -8.28 10.09
N ASN A 14 -14.87 -8.52 11.09
CA ASN A 14 -14.71 -9.61 12.03
C ASN A 14 -14.50 -10.96 11.32
N ASP A 15 -15.39 -11.30 10.37
CA ASP A 15 -15.35 -12.55 9.60
C ASP A 15 -14.30 -12.56 8.46
N PHE A 16 -13.47 -11.52 8.38
CA PHE A 16 -12.45 -11.35 7.34
C PHE A 16 -11.03 -11.22 7.92
N GLY A 17 -10.73 -11.98 8.96
CA GLY A 17 -9.43 -12.07 9.59
C GLY A 17 -9.37 -11.55 11.03
N TYR A 18 -10.26 -10.64 11.42
CA TYR A 18 -10.26 -10.08 12.78
C TYR A 18 -10.63 -11.10 13.88
N GLU A 19 -11.55 -12.02 13.62
CA GLU A 19 -11.89 -13.10 14.56
C GLU A 19 -10.76 -14.11 14.73
N GLU A 20 -9.95 -14.27 13.68
CA GLU A 20 -8.85 -15.25 13.61
C GLU A 20 -7.51 -14.65 14.07
N ALA A 21 -7.49 -13.37 14.45
CA ALA A 21 -6.28 -12.71 14.93
C ALA A 21 -5.73 -13.39 16.19
N LEU A 22 -4.43 -13.69 16.18
CA LEU A 22 -3.73 -14.30 17.30
C LEU A 22 -3.60 -13.30 18.47
N ASP A 23 -3.25 -12.07 18.17
CA ASP A 23 -3.14 -10.96 19.12
C ASP A 23 -3.61 -9.66 18.43
N ARG A 24 -4.09 -8.69 19.21
CA ARG A 24 -4.56 -7.39 18.71
C ARG A 24 -3.99 -6.27 19.54
N ASP A 25 -3.55 -5.22 18.86
CA ASP A 25 -3.13 -3.99 19.52
C ASP A 25 -4.32 -3.29 20.20
N PRO A 26 -4.25 -3.02 21.50
CA PRO A 26 -5.31 -2.29 22.19
C PRO A 26 -5.43 -0.82 21.77
N ALA A 27 -4.40 -0.24 21.14
CA ALA A 27 -4.34 1.17 20.76
C ALA A 27 -4.75 1.43 19.30
N SER A 28 -4.65 0.43 18.43
CA SER A 28 -4.95 0.57 16.98
C SER A 28 -5.76 -0.63 16.44
N LEU A 29 -5.92 -0.70 15.13
CA LEU A 29 -6.51 -1.86 14.46
C LEU A 29 -5.44 -2.88 14.02
N SER A 30 -4.20 -2.73 14.49
CA SER A 30 -3.13 -3.69 14.21
C SER A 30 -3.38 -5.04 14.87
N TYR A 31 -2.94 -6.10 14.22
CA TYR A 31 -3.10 -7.47 14.73
C TYR A 31 -2.05 -8.41 14.15
N THR A 32 -1.88 -9.58 14.78
CA THR A 32 -1.08 -10.68 14.24
C THR A 32 -1.95 -11.83 13.78
N TYR A 33 -1.47 -12.57 12.77
CA TYR A 33 -2.15 -13.72 12.19
C TYR A 33 -1.14 -14.78 11.75
N ASP A 34 -1.32 -16.03 12.18
CA ASP A 34 -0.45 -17.13 11.78
C ASP A 34 -0.80 -17.65 10.38
N LEU A 35 0.16 -17.57 9.43
CA LEU A 35 0.01 -18.16 8.09
C LEU A 35 0.33 -19.66 8.04
N GLY A 36 0.79 -20.21 9.12
CA GLY A 36 1.18 -21.62 9.24
C GLY A 36 2.15 -21.78 10.41
N PRO A 37 2.90 -22.88 10.45
CA PRO A 37 3.79 -23.15 11.58
C PRO A 37 5.04 -22.28 11.63
N ASP A 38 5.44 -21.68 10.49
CA ASP A 38 6.75 -21.06 10.34
C ASP A 38 6.66 -19.55 10.11
N MET A 39 5.45 -19.00 9.92
CA MET A 39 5.28 -17.59 9.55
C MET A 39 4.06 -16.95 10.21
N ARG A 40 4.25 -15.74 10.69
CA ARG A 40 3.22 -14.86 11.28
C ARG A 40 3.18 -13.51 10.57
N LEU A 41 2.01 -13.04 10.20
CA LEU A 41 1.81 -11.67 9.73
C LEU A 41 1.73 -10.70 10.92
N LEU A 42 2.41 -9.56 10.78
CA LEU A 42 2.23 -8.38 11.62
C LEU A 42 1.48 -7.33 10.80
N MET A 43 0.15 -7.32 10.95
CA MET A 43 -0.73 -6.41 10.21
C MET A 43 -0.79 -5.07 10.92
N LEU A 44 -0.16 -4.04 10.35
CA LEU A 44 -0.05 -2.72 10.96
C LEU A 44 -1.12 -1.76 10.43
N ASP A 45 -1.88 -1.17 11.33
CA ASP A 45 -2.80 -0.09 11.02
C ASP A 45 -2.05 1.25 10.97
N SER A 46 -1.68 1.63 9.76
CA SER A 46 -1.01 2.91 9.47
C SER A 46 -1.99 4.03 9.12
N CYS A 47 -3.30 3.82 9.24
CA CYS A 47 -4.31 4.79 8.83
C CYS A 47 -4.60 5.84 9.91
N GLN A 48 -4.71 7.10 9.50
CA GLN A 48 -5.07 8.22 10.37
C GLN A 48 -6.54 8.60 10.19
N TYR A 49 -7.43 8.03 10.99
CA TYR A 49 -8.88 8.26 10.89
C TYR A 49 -9.50 9.07 12.03
N SER A 50 -8.74 9.37 13.07
CA SER A 50 -9.21 10.13 14.25
C SER A 50 -8.10 11.07 14.76
N PRO A 51 -8.43 12.29 15.22
CA PRO A 51 -9.73 12.96 15.22
C PRO A 51 -10.15 13.46 13.83
N VAL A 52 -9.21 13.55 12.88
CA VAL A 52 -9.42 13.98 11.50
C VAL A 52 -8.82 12.92 10.57
N ASN A 53 -9.56 12.57 9.54
CA ASN A 53 -9.07 11.64 8.54
C ASN A 53 -7.98 12.32 7.69
N LYS A 54 -6.79 11.70 7.63
CA LYS A 54 -5.66 12.12 6.79
C LYS A 54 -5.32 11.02 5.80
N VAL A 55 -4.68 11.38 4.71
CA VAL A 55 -4.20 10.43 3.69
C VAL A 55 -2.91 9.76 4.12
N GLY A 56 -2.00 10.50 4.75
CA GLY A 56 -0.69 10.01 5.16
C GLY A 56 -0.72 8.94 6.25
N GLY A 57 0.27 8.07 6.23
CA GLY A 57 0.45 6.96 7.17
C GLY A 57 1.12 7.38 8.46
N MET A 58 0.73 6.75 9.58
CA MET A 58 1.38 6.93 10.88
C MET A 58 1.16 5.69 11.74
N ILE A 59 2.18 5.25 12.45
CA ILE A 59 2.02 4.29 13.54
C ILE A 59 1.83 5.07 14.85
N LYS A 60 0.85 4.69 15.65
CA LYS A 60 0.62 5.34 16.95
C LYS A 60 1.75 5.01 17.92
N THR A 61 2.14 5.96 18.75
CA THR A 61 3.21 5.76 19.74
C THR A 61 2.95 4.57 20.65
N GLU A 62 1.70 4.37 21.06
CA GLU A 62 1.31 3.25 21.94
C GLU A 62 1.37 1.88 21.24
N THR A 63 1.34 1.87 19.89
CA THR A 63 1.44 0.65 19.08
C THR A 63 2.87 0.12 19.06
N TYR A 64 3.90 0.96 19.25
CA TYR A 64 5.29 0.50 19.24
C TYR A 64 5.61 -0.48 20.39
N ASP A 65 5.08 -0.25 21.60
CA ASP A 65 5.24 -1.19 22.71
C ASP A 65 4.62 -2.56 22.35
N TRP A 66 3.47 -2.55 21.66
CA TRP A 66 2.84 -3.78 21.20
C TRP A 66 3.62 -4.45 20.07
N ILE A 67 4.24 -3.68 19.14
CA ILE A 67 5.13 -4.23 18.10
C ILE A 67 6.31 -4.94 18.74
N ASP A 68 6.98 -4.32 19.71
CA ASP A 68 8.10 -4.91 20.43
C ASP A 68 7.70 -6.23 21.10
N ASP A 69 6.53 -6.29 21.74
CA ASP A 69 5.96 -7.52 22.30
C ASP A 69 5.72 -8.62 21.23
N GLN A 70 5.30 -8.24 20.02
CA GLN A 70 5.06 -9.21 18.95
C GLN A 70 6.37 -9.72 18.34
N LEU A 71 7.40 -8.87 18.24
CA LEU A 71 8.75 -9.25 17.82
C LEU A 71 9.34 -10.29 18.79
N GLU A 72 9.28 -10.00 20.11
CA GLU A 72 9.76 -10.94 21.15
C GLU A 72 8.99 -12.28 21.09
N LYS A 73 7.66 -12.26 20.99
CA LYS A 73 6.82 -13.47 20.86
C LYS A 73 7.16 -14.29 19.61
N ALA A 74 7.39 -13.63 18.47
CA ALA A 74 7.75 -14.33 17.24
C ALA A 74 9.09 -15.02 17.37
N TRP A 75 10.07 -14.36 17.99
CA TRP A 75 11.38 -14.94 18.29
C TRP A 75 11.27 -16.15 19.26
N GLU A 76 10.49 -16.04 20.34
CA GLU A 76 10.24 -17.12 21.29
C GLU A 76 9.54 -18.33 20.63
N ASP A 77 8.58 -18.07 19.75
CA ASP A 77 7.85 -19.11 19.03
C ASP A 77 8.67 -19.73 17.87
N GLY A 78 9.79 -19.10 17.49
CA GLY A 78 10.63 -19.51 16.37
C GLY A 78 9.96 -19.37 15.02
N VAL A 79 9.10 -18.36 14.85
CA VAL A 79 8.39 -18.05 13.60
C VAL A 79 8.95 -16.78 12.96
N ILE A 80 8.91 -16.72 11.63
CA ILE A 80 9.25 -15.51 10.89
C ILE A 80 8.10 -14.53 10.95
N LEU A 81 8.37 -13.31 11.40
CA LEU A 81 7.38 -12.23 11.37
C LEU A 81 7.47 -11.49 10.04
N LEU A 82 6.33 -11.32 9.37
CA LEU A 82 6.21 -10.59 8.11
C LEU A 82 5.32 -9.36 8.33
N PRO A 83 5.90 -8.16 8.47
CA PRO A 83 5.16 -6.92 8.60
C PRO A 83 4.46 -6.52 7.31
N VAL A 84 3.23 -6.04 7.45
CA VAL A 84 2.37 -5.57 6.35
C VAL A 84 1.67 -4.29 6.77
N ALA A 85 1.78 -3.24 5.98
CA ALA A 85 1.00 -2.01 6.15
C ALA A 85 0.42 -1.54 4.81
N HIS A 86 -0.48 -0.55 4.86
CA HIS A 86 -0.94 0.10 3.63
C HIS A 86 0.08 1.11 3.11
N HIS A 87 0.61 1.97 3.99
CA HIS A 87 1.61 2.97 3.64
C HIS A 87 3.01 2.38 3.61
N ASN A 88 3.90 3.04 2.85
CA ASN A 88 5.26 2.57 2.64
C ASN A 88 6.11 2.73 3.91
N LEU A 89 7.06 1.83 4.08
CA LEU A 89 8.07 1.90 5.15
C LEU A 89 9.22 2.83 4.74
N LEU A 90 9.68 2.70 3.48
CA LEU A 90 10.80 3.44 2.92
C LEU A 90 10.31 4.52 1.96
N ASP A 91 11.13 5.55 1.74
CA ASP A 91 10.87 6.58 0.75
C ASP A 91 11.11 6.04 -0.67
N GLU A 92 10.05 5.56 -1.30
CA GLU A 92 10.09 4.92 -2.63
C GLU A 92 10.46 5.88 -3.78
N SER A 93 10.47 7.19 -3.52
CA SER A 93 10.80 8.22 -4.51
C SER A 93 11.44 9.43 -3.86
N LYS A 94 12.44 10.01 -4.53
CA LYS A 94 13.03 11.29 -4.10
C LYS A 94 12.20 12.52 -4.48
N ILE A 95 11.13 12.34 -5.24
CA ILE A 95 10.34 13.45 -5.82
C ILE A 95 8.94 13.48 -5.24
N TYR A 96 8.36 12.33 -4.92
CA TYR A 96 6.97 12.20 -4.47
C TYR A 96 6.90 11.21 -3.31
N VAL A 97 6.97 11.73 -2.11
CA VAL A 97 6.90 10.96 -0.85
C VAL A 97 5.84 11.48 0.10
N GLU A 98 5.25 12.67 -0.18
CA GLU A 98 4.21 13.28 0.65
C GLU A 98 3.02 12.32 0.78
N ASP A 99 2.61 12.04 2.00
CA ASP A 99 1.52 11.14 2.36
C ASP A 99 1.69 9.66 1.95
N CYS A 100 2.83 9.26 1.36
CA CYS A 100 3.06 7.88 0.92
C CYS A 100 3.77 7.03 1.96
N THR A 101 4.83 7.56 2.57
CA THR A 101 5.62 6.89 3.60
C THR A 101 4.98 7.10 4.98
N ILE A 102 5.12 6.12 5.86
CA ILE A 102 4.72 6.22 7.27
C ILE A 102 5.51 7.37 7.91
N GLU A 103 4.81 8.28 8.59
CA GLU A 103 5.41 9.41 9.28
C GLU A 103 6.37 8.89 10.36
N HIS A 104 7.62 9.35 10.36
CA HIS A 104 8.70 8.86 11.24
C HIS A 104 8.96 7.34 11.10
N SER A 105 8.94 6.82 9.87
CA SER A 105 9.14 5.40 9.61
C SER A 105 10.50 4.86 10.02
N GLU A 106 11.51 5.71 10.16
CA GLU A 106 12.84 5.37 10.66
C GLU A 106 12.79 4.64 12.01
N GLU A 107 11.87 5.01 12.90
CA GLU A 107 11.68 4.35 14.19
C GLU A 107 11.17 2.90 14.03
N LEU A 108 10.33 2.65 13.03
CA LEU A 108 9.85 1.30 12.72
C LEU A 108 10.94 0.49 12.01
N VAL A 109 11.69 1.12 11.09
CA VAL A 109 12.82 0.49 10.39
C VAL A 109 13.85 -0.02 11.42
N ASP A 110 14.29 0.85 12.32
CA ASP A 110 15.28 0.50 13.36
C ASP A 110 14.85 -0.74 14.17
N ARG A 111 13.59 -0.79 14.63
CA ARG A 111 13.06 -1.95 15.39
C ARG A 111 13.03 -3.23 14.58
N LEU A 112 12.59 -3.15 13.32
CA LEU A 112 12.50 -4.33 12.47
C LEU A 112 13.89 -4.86 12.08
N GLU A 113 14.86 -3.97 11.87
CA GLU A 113 16.23 -4.35 11.56
C GLU A 113 16.99 -4.90 12.77
N GLU A 114 16.76 -4.39 13.99
CA GLU A 114 17.33 -4.93 15.23
C GLU A 114 16.94 -6.39 15.45
N GLU A 115 15.77 -6.81 14.99
CA GLU A 115 15.25 -8.18 15.07
C GLU A 115 15.47 -8.99 13.78
N ASP A 116 16.36 -8.53 12.89
CA ASP A 116 16.72 -9.18 11.63
C ASP A 116 15.49 -9.48 10.72
N ILE A 117 14.42 -8.65 10.76
CA ILE A 117 13.24 -8.79 9.89
C ILE A 117 13.63 -8.45 8.45
N PRO A 118 13.54 -9.41 7.49
CA PRO A 118 14.14 -9.22 6.18
C PRO A 118 13.27 -8.46 5.18
N LEU A 119 11.95 -8.40 5.42
CA LEU A 119 10.97 -8.00 4.41
C LEU A 119 9.77 -7.29 5.02
N PHE A 120 9.33 -6.22 4.35
CA PHE A 120 8.10 -5.48 4.61
C PHE A 120 7.22 -5.45 3.35
N LEU A 121 5.92 -5.57 3.50
CA LEU A 121 4.96 -5.47 2.40
C LEU A 121 4.08 -4.23 2.55
N SER A 122 3.95 -3.47 1.47
CA SER A 122 3.11 -2.29 1.44
C SER A 122 2.32 -2.12 0.13
N GLY A 123 1.56 -1.05 0.05
CA GLY A 123 0.75 -0.70 -1.10
C GLY A 123 0.75 0.81 -1.38
N HIS A 124 -0.41 1.46 -1.28
CA HIS A 124 -0.66 2.90 -1.39
C HIS A 124 -0.32 3.54 -2.75
N LEU A 125 0.91 3.42 -3.22
CA LEU A 125 1.37 4.01 -4.49
C LEU A 125 0.71 3.43 -5.75
N HIS A 126 0.07 2.26 -5.66
CA HIS A 126 -0.47 1.51 -6.80
C HIS A 126 0.58 1.16 -7.87
N VAL A 127 1.86 1.24 -7.54
CA VAL A 127 2.99 0.91 -8.42
C VAL A 127 3.71 -0.31 -7.85
N GLN A 128 4.07 -1.26 -8.71
CA GLN A 128 4.91 -2.38 -8.30
C GLN A 128 6.35 -1.90 -8.21
N HIS A 129 6.88 -1.91 -7.03
CA HIS A 129 8.28 -1.54 -6.76
C HIS A 129 8.86 -2.44 -5.67
N TYR A 130 10.17 -2.56 -5.63
CA TYR A 130 10.88 -3.06 -4.47
C TYR A 130 12.10 -2.19 -4.21
N MET A 131 12.39 -2.00 -2.95
CA MET A 131 13.50 -1.20 -2.48
C MET A 131 14.19 -1.91 -1.32
N ARG A 132 15.40 -1.52 -1.02
CA ARG A 132 16.13 -1.95 0.16
C ARG A 132 16.63 -0.72 0.87
N ASP A 133 16.57 -0.70 2.17
CA ASP A 133 17.27 0.32 2.95
C ASP A 133 18.77 0.25 2.66
N GLU A 134 19.46 1.40 2.64
CA GLU A 134 20.84 1.53 2.15
C GLU A 134 21.88 0.99 3.13
N GLU A 135 21.47 0.57 4.34
CA GLU A 135 22.38 -0.03 5.34
C GLU A 135 22.71 -1.49 5.05
N ASP A 136 23.87 -1.96 5.53
CA ASP A 136 24.41 -3.31 5.23
C ASP A 136 23.47 -4.47 5.62
N ARG A 137 22.51 -4.25 6.54
CA ARG A 137 21.49 -5.20 6.95
C ARG A 137 20.09 -4.83 6.46
N GLY A 138 19.96 -3.78 5.63
CA GLY A 138 18.73 -3.10 5.33
C GLY A 138 17.57 -4.01 4.94
N ILE A 139 16.42 -3.73 5.53
CA ILE A 139 15.16 -4.38 5.24
C ILE A 139 14.75 -4.17 3.77
N TYR A 140 14.16 -5.18 3.16
CA TYR A 140 13.53 -5.04 1.83
C TYR A 140 12.07 -4.62 1.99
N GLU A 141 11.64 -3.65 1.20
CA GLU A 141 10.23 -3.34 1.03
C GLU A 141 9.74 -3.76 -0.35
N ILE A 142 8.59 -4.42 -0.39
CA ILE A 142 7.87 -4.72 -1.63
C ILE A 142 6.56 -3.92 -1.62
N VAL A 143 6.49 -2.92 -2.49
CA VAL A 143 5.26 -2.16 -2.75
C VAL A 143 4.44 -2.89 -3.80
N THR A 144 3.20 -3.21 -3.47
CA THR A 144 2.31 -3.94 -4.38
C THR A 144 1.49 -2.98 -5.23
N SER A 145 1.36 -3.32 -6.52
CA SER A 145 0.48 -2.58 -7.43
C SER A 145 -1.00 -2.85 -7.17
N SER A 146 -1.86 -2.01 -7.73
CA SER A 146 -3.31 -2.19 -7.65
C SER A 146 -3.81 -3.20 -8.67
N LEU A 147 -4.86 -3.97 -8.31
CA LEU A 147 -5.55 -4.87 -9.22
C LEU A 147 -6.31 -4.14 -10.34
N SER A 148 -6.71 -2.88 -10.09
CA SER A 148 -7.50 -2.05 -11.00
C SER A 148 -6.67 -1.04 -11.80
N THR A 149 -5.43 -0.81 -11.38
CA THR A 149 -4.52 0.12 -12.06
C THR A 149 -3.55 -0.67 -12.93
N PRO A 150 -3.38 -0.35 -14.23
CA PRO A 150 -2.41 -1.03 -15.07
C PRO A 150 -1.00 -1.06 -14.46
N PRO A 151 -0.33 -2.20 -14.50
CA PRO A 151 -0.59 -3.39 -15.30
C PRO A 151 -1.61 -4.40 -14.74
N CYS A 152 -2.42 -4.03 -13.73
CA CYS A 152 -3.49 -4.85 -13.15
C CYS A 152 -2.96 -6.22 -12.71
N GLN A 153 -2.10 -6.22 -11.72
CA GLN A 153 -1.38 -7.42 -11.26
C GLN A 153 -1.42 -7.53 -9.74
N TYR A 154 -1.08 -8.72 -9.24
CA TYR A 154 -0.89 -9.00 -7.84
C TYR A 154 0.45 -9.69 -7.62
N GLY A 155 0.97 -9.59 -6.40
CA GLY A 155 2.18 -10.28 -5.98
C GLY A 155 1.88 -11.67 -5.47
N VAL A 156 2.82 -12.58 -5.70
CA VAL A 156 2.87 -13.90 -5.08
C VAL A 156 4.20 -14.00 -4.36
N LEU A 157 4.13 -14.10 -3.05
CA LEU A 157 5.29 -14.32 -2.18
C LEU A 157 5.28 -15.79 -1.75
N GLU A 158 6.40 -16.47 -1.95
CA GLU A 158 6.61 -17.85 -1.53
C GLU A 158 7.75 -17.88 -0.52
N TYR A 159 7.51 -18.49 0.62
CA TYR A 159 8.56 -18.85 1.57
C TYR A 159 8.92 -20.32 1.38
N ARG A 160 10.20 -20.65 1.40
CA ARG A 160 10.74 -21.97 1.09
C ARG A 160 11.44 -22.61 2.27
N ASP A 161 11.56 -23.93 2.23
CA ASP A 161 12.22 -24.74 3.25
C ASP A 161 13.72 -24.38 3.47
N ASP A 162 14.35 -23.68 2.53
CA ASP A 162 15.71 -23.16 2.64
C ASP A 162 15.78 -21.74 3.24
N GLU A 163 14.70 -21.30 3.87
CA GLU A 163 14.57 -19.97 4.51
C GLU A 163 14.68 -18.80 3.53
N THR A 164 14.39 -19.03 2.24
CA THR A 164 14.41 -17.98 1.23
C THR A 164 13.01 -17.52 0.84
N PHE A 165 12.89 -16.24 0.52
CA PHE A 165 11.70 -15.67 -0.11
C PHE A 165 11.86 -15.61 -1.61
N SER A 166 10.79 -15.93 -2.32
CA SER A 166 10.67 -15.75 -3.77
C SER A 166 9.43 -14.92 -4.05
N TYR A 167 9.60 -13.86 -4.81
CA TYR A 167 8.49 -12.97 -5.17
C TYR A 167 8.37 -12.85 -6.69
N HIS A 168 7.14 -12.94 -7.18
CA HIS A 168 6.82 -12.66 -8.57
C HIS A 168 5.43 -12.05 -8.71
N THR A 169 5.18 -11.39 -9.83
CA THR A 169 3.86 -10.80 -10.11
C THR A 169 3.08 -11.61 -11.13
N GLN A 170 1.76 -11.62 -10.98
CA GLN A 170 0.83 -12.21 -11.95
C GLN A 170 -0.21 -11.17 -12.35
N LYS A 171 -0.50 -11.09 -13.66
CA LYS A 171 -1.56 -10.23 -14.18
C LYS A 171 -2.94 -10.82 -13.91
N VAL A 172 -3.88 -9.93 -13.62
CA VAL A 172 -5.31 -10.30 -13.56
C VAL A 172 -5.80 -10.59 -14.98
N ASP A 173 -6.23 -11.82 -15.26
CA ASP A 173 -6.80 -12.21 -16.53
C ASP A 173 -8.32 -11.94 -16.56
N MET A 174 -8.67 -10.66 -16.59
CA MET A 174 -10.05 -10.19 -16.56
C MET A 174 -10.82 -10.61 -17.82
N GLU A 175 -10.15 -10.66 -18.97
CA GLU A 175 -10.80 -11.08 -20.23
C GLU A 175 -11.21 -12.55 -20.18
N LYS A 176 -10.36 -13.42 -19.64
CA LYS A 176 -10.68 -14.84 -19.43
C LYS A 176 -11.83 -15.00 -18.43
N TRP A 177 -11.79 -14.24 -17.35
CA TRP A 177 -12.88 -14.23 -16.37
C TRP A 177 -14.20 -13.80 -17.00
N ALA A 178 -14.22 -12.69 -17.74
CA ALA A 178 -15.40 -12.16 -18.43
C ALA A 178 -16.00 -13.19 -19.41
N ARG A 179 -15.16 -13.81 -20.24
CA ARG A 179 -15.58 -14.86 -21.17
C ARG A 179 -16.17 -16.07 -20.43
N LYS A 180 -15.52 -16.52 -19.35
CA LYS A 180 -15.99 -17.65 -18.53
C LYS A 180 -17.35 -17.38 -17.90
N HIS A 181 -17.60 -16.15 -17.46
CA HIS A 181 -18.87 -15.71 -16.84
C HIS A 181 -19.89 -15.16 -17.84
N LYS A 182 -19.62 -15.28 -19.14
CA LYS A 182 -20.50 -14.80 -20.23
C LYS A 182 -20.88 -13.33 -20.06
N SER A 183 -19.92 -12.50 -19.64
CA SER A 183 -20.11 -11.05 -19.56
C SER A 183 -20.41 -10.47 -20.95
N THR A 184 -21.28 -9.48 -20.99
CA THR A 184 -21.56 -8.67 -22.18
C THR A 184 -20.91 -7.28 -22.10
N ASP A 185 -20.13 -7.03 -21.06
CA ASP A 185 -19.43 -5.78 -20.88
C ASP A 185 -18.17 -5.75 -21.77
N GLU A 186 -18.19 -4.89 -22.79
CA GLU A 186 -17.10 -4.73 -23.75
C GLU A 186 -15.78 -4.30 -23.11
N ASN A 187 -15.82 -3.55 -22.00
CA ASN A 187 -14.61 -3.13 -21.28
C ASN A 187 -13.94 -4.32 -20.60
N LEU A 188 -14.73 -5.22 -20.03
CA LEU A 188 -14.20 -6.46 -19.42
C LEU A 188 -13.72 -7.45 -20.46
N LEU A 189 -14.40 -7.54 -21.61
CA LEU A 189 -14.03 -8.42 -22.73
C LEU A 189 -12.75 -7.97 -23.44
N ASN A 190 -12.41 -6.68 -23.37
CA ASN A 190 -11.21 -6.06 -23.95
C ASN A 190 -10.37 -5.34 -22.89
N PHE A 191 -10.28 -5.92 -21.70
CA PHE A 191 -9.73 -5.27 -20.51
C PHE A 191 -8.28 -4.83 -20.66
N ASN A 192 -7.46 -5.60 -21.33
CA ASN A 192 -6.05 -5.28 -21.56
C ASN A 192 -5.84 -3.99 -22.39
N THR A 193 -6.81 -3.64 -23.23
CA THR A 193 -6.80 -2.39 -23.99
C THR A 193 -7.52 -1.27 -23.24
N TYR A 194 -8.63 -1.62 -22.59
CA TYR A 194 -9.47 -0.68 -21.86
C TYR A 194 -8.75 -0.05 -20.66
N ALA A 195 -8.13 -0.86 -19.78
CA ALA A 195 -7.58 -0.39 -18.53
C ALA A 195 -6.48 0.68 -18.70
N PRO A 196 -5.47 0.53 -19.60
CA PRO A 196 -4.50 1.60 -19.86
C PRO A 196 -5.13 2.87 -20.43
N ALA A 197 -6.12 2.73 -21.33
CA ALA A 197 -6.80 3.87 -21.90
C ALA A 197 -7.65 4.63 -20.87
N ALA A 198 -8.31 3.89 -19.97
CA ALA A 198 -9.09 4.47 -18.87
C ALA A 198 -8.17 5.22 -17.89
N LEU A 199 -7.04 4.63 -17.50
CA LEU A 199 -6.07 5.28 -16.63
C LEU A 199 -5.52 6.57 -17.25
N LYS A 200 -5.11 6.50 -18.54
CA LYS A 200 -4.67 7.71 -19.27
C LYS A 200 -5.73 8.81 -19.23
N THR A 201 -6.99 8.47 -19.41
CA THR A 201 -8.11 9.43 -19.37
C THR A 201 -8.29 10.03 -17.97
N ILE A 202 -8.15 9.22 -16.92
CA ILE A 202 -8.22 9.68 -15.52
C ILE A 202 -7.12 10.69 -15.23
N PHE A 203 -5.89 10.36 -15.54
CA PHE A 203 -4.74 11.26 -15.34
C PHE A 203 -4.85 12.54 -16.16
N TYR A 204 -5.29 12.43 -17.42
CA TYR A 204 -5.55 13.61 -18.25
C TYR A 204 -6.54 14.56 -17.58
N ASN A 205 -7.69 14.03 -17.13
CA ASN A 205 -8.72 14.84 -16.50
C ASN A 205 -8.23 15.45 -15.18
N GLN A 206 -7.58 14.68 -14.32
CA GLN A 206 -7.05 15.17 -13.05
C GLN A 206 -5.99 16.26 -13.24
N SER A 207 -5.06 16.06 -14.18
CA SER A 207 -4.03 17.06 -14.51
C SER A 207 -4.66 18.33 -15.11
N TYR A 208 -5.67 18.18 -15.97
CA TYR A 208 -6.39 19.31 -16.56
C TYR A 208 -7.15 20.10 -15.49
N ASP A 209 -7.87 19.43 -14.59
CA ASP A 209 -8.61 20.07 -13.51
C ASP A 209 -7.68 20.78 -12.53
N ALA A 210 -6.58 20.13 -12.09
CA ALA A 210 -5.58 20.75 -11.24
C ALA A 210 -4.94 21.99 -11.87
N MET A 211 -4.63 21.94 -13.18
CA MET A 211 -4.12 23.10 -13.91
C MET A 211 -5.15 24.23 -14.06
N LYS A 212 -6.44 23.89 -14.15
CA LYS A 212 -7.52 24.87 -14.22
C LYS A 212 -7.73 25.54 -12.87
N ASP A 213 -7.74 24.77 -11.79
CA ASP A 213 -7.95 25.29 -10.43
C ASP A 213 -6.78 26.21 -10.02
N SER A 214 -5.56 25.92 -10.46
CA SER A 214 -4.38 26.79 -10.24
C SER A 214 -4.47 28.14 -10.96
N GLU A 215 -5.38 28.32 -11.93
CA GLU A 215 -5.65 29.64 -12.57
C GLU A 215 -6.56 30.52 -11.70
N GLU A 216 -7.35 29.92 -10.82
CA GLU A 216 -8.30 30.66 -9.97
C GLU A 216 -7.67 31.08 -8.63
N GLU A 217 -6.56 30.44 -8.22
CA GLU A 217 -5.78 30.84 -7.05
C GLU A 217 -4.56 31.65 -7.47
N GLU A 218 -4.41 32.88 -6.94
CA GLU A 218 -3.20 33.73 -7.10
C GLU A 218 -1.98 33.14 -6.37
N THR A 219 -1.78 31.83 -6.41
CA THR A 219 -0.61 31.15 -5.88
C THR A 219 0.49 31.20 -6.93
N GLY A 220 1.69 31.66 -6.53
CA GLY A 220 2.84 31.84 -7.42
C GLY A 220 3.41 30.55 -8.02
N ASP A 221 2.58 29.62 -8.37
CA ASP A 221 2.93 28.32 -8.90
C ASP A 221 3.38 28.42 -10.38
N ILE A 222 4.30 27.56 -10.73
CA ILE A 222 4.92 27.51 -12.07
C ILE A 222 3.88 27.33 -13.18
N PHE A 223 2.79 26.63 -12.87
CA PHE A 223 1.69 26.33 -13.79
C PHE A 223 0.83 27.54 -14.19
N VAL A 224 0.76 28.56 -13.33
CA VAL A 224 0.02 29.82 -13.63
C VAL A 224 0.63 30.57 -14.82
N LYS A 225 1.90 30.34 -15.11
CA LYS A 225 2.62 31.02 -16.22
C LYS A 225 2.43 30.31 -17.57
N LEU A 226 1.82 29.15 -17.60
CA LEU A 226 1.64 28.40 -18.83
C LEU A 226 0.36 28.86 -19.57
N THR A 227 0.45 28.95 -20.89
CA THR A 227 -0.72 29.17 -21.74
C THR A 227 -1.64 27.93 -21.73
N LYS A 228 -2.93 28.10 -22.06
CA LYS A 228 -3.87 27.00 -22.18
C LYS A 228 -3.35 25.89 -23.08
N SER A 229 -2.77 26.24 -24.23
CA SER A 229 -2.19 25.27 -25.17
C SER A 229 -1.00 24.48 -24.58
N GLN A 230 -0.16 25.16 -23.77
CA GLN A 230 0.94 24.48 -23.09
C GLN A 230 0.46 23.52 -22.00
N LYS A 231 -0.60 23.90 -21.28
CA LYS A 231 -1.23 23.02 -20.27
C LYS A 231 -1.87 21.79 -20.92
N GLU A 232 -2.56 21.97 -22.04
CA GLU A 232 -3.13 20.87 -22.82
C GLU A 232 -2.03 19.92 -23.34
N GLN A 233 -0.92 20.46 -23.84
CA GLN A 233 0.21 19.65 -24.30
C GLN A 233 0.89 18.87 -23.15
N MET A 234 1.01 19.45 -21.96
CA MET A 234 1.58 18.76 -20.80
C MET A 234 0.65 17.62 -20.32
N SER A 235 -0.65 17.81 -20.33
CA SER A 235 -1.62 16.76 -19.95
C SER A 235 -1.71 15.61 -20.96
N GLU A 236 -1.20 15.77 -22.19
CA GLU A 236 -1.10 14.69 -23.19
C GLU A 236 0.16 13.82 -23.02
N VAL A 237 1.13 14.27 -22.22
CA VAL A 237 2.42 13.56 -22.02
C VAL A 237 2.39 12.63 -20.81
N TYR A 238 1.46 12.84 -19.90
CA TYR A 238 1.19 11.99 -18.75
C TYR A 238 -0.08 11.17 -18.98
#